data_7a332905adf8a135401b32942958f5f5
#
_entry.id   7a332905adf8a135401b32942958f5f5
#
_cell.length_a   1.000
_cell.length_b   1.000
_cell.length_c   1.000
_cell.angle_alpha   90.00
_cell.angle_beta   90.00
_cell.angle_gamma   90.00
#
_symmetry.space_group_name_H-M   'P 1'
#
loop_
_entity.id
_entity.type
_entity.pdbx_description
1 polymer ?
#
loop_
_entity_poly.entity_id
_entity_poly.type
_entity_poly.pdbx_seq_one_letter_code
_entity_poly.pdbx_strand_id
1 'polypeptide(L)'
;RFRELYDIGGELALQEISRKKPVLRNRVEEHIEEAVIKLATDNPSLGQVRVSNELRKKGLFISPGGVRSVWLRNDLETFKKRLKALETIIAQDGIILTENQIAALERKKVEQEVKGEIETYHPGYLGAQDTYYVGSIKGVGRIYQQTFIDTYSKTVHLKLYDRKNALVAADTLNDRVIPFYEKYEIPLLRILTDRGTEYCGAREHHEYQLYLALEDIDHTKTKARSPQTNGICERFHRTVQNEFYAIAFRKKIYTSLEQIQEDLDRWVDEYNN
;
A
#
# COMPACT_ATOMS: atom_id res chain seq x y z
N ARG A 1 -4.35 -40.01 40.23
CA ARG A 1 -3.62 -39.13 39.30
C ARG A 1 -3.56 -37.67 39.80
N PHE A 2 -4.71 -37.01 40.14
CA PHE A 2 -4.65 -35.63 40.66
C PHE A 2 -4.18 -35.58 42.12
N ARG A 3 -4.51 -36.55 42.97
CA ARG A 3 -3.95 -36.67 44.33
C ARG A 3 -2.44 -36.90 44.30
N GLU A 4 -1.97 -37.80 43.46
CA GLU A 4 -0.53 -38.07 43.30
C GLU A 4 0.25 -36.81 42.82
N LEU A 5 -0.33 -36.02 41.93
CA LEU A 5 0.28 -34.78 41.49
C LEU A 5 0.31 -33.75 42.62
N TYR A 6 -0.75 -33.66 43.41
CA TYR A 6 -0.82 -32.76 44.55
C TYR A 6 0.17 -33.18 45.67
N ASP A 7 0.26 -34.48 45.95
CA ASP A 7 1.17 -35.03 46.96
C ASP A 7 2.65 -34.81 46.59
N ILE A 8 2.99 -34.76 45.30
CA ILE A 8 4.37 -34.58 44.81
C ILE A 8 4.74 -33.09 44.70
N GLY A 9 3.85 -32.24 44.29
CA GLY A 9 4.19 -30.85 43.93
C GLY A 9 3.20 -29.76 44.38
N GLY A 10 2.25 -30.11 45.28
CA GLY A 10 1.27 -29.18 45.83
C GLY A 10 0.34 -28.55 44.77
N GLU A 11 -0.18 -27.36 45.06
CA GLU A 11 -1.08 -26.61 44.15
C GLU A 11 -0.46 -26.29 42.78
N LEU A 12 0.86 -26.09 42.73
CA LEU A 12 1.58 -25.76 41.50
C LEU A 12 1.57 -26.95 40.51
N ALA A 13 1.53 -28.18 40.99
CA ALA A 13 1.46 -29.37 40.14
C ALA A 13 0.06 -29.62 39.56
N LEU A 14 -0.97 -28.93 40.07
CA LEU A 14 -2.33 -28.96 39.56
C LEU A 14 -2.63 -27.85 38.51
N GLN A 15 -1.71 -26.89 38.35
CA GLN A 15 -1.85 -25.92 37.28
C GLN A 15 -1.87 -26.60 35.92
N GLU A 16 -2.65 -26.08 35.00
CA GLU A 16 -2.84 -26.66 33.68
C GLU A 16 -1.50 -26.70 32.91
N ILE A 17 -0.82 -27.82 32.97
CA ILE A 17 0.41 -28.08 32.23
C ILE A 17 0.00 -28.16 30.75
N SER A 18 0.42 -27.18 29.96
CA SER A 18 0.24 -27.21 28.51
C SER A 18 0.60 -28.60 27.97
N ARG A 19 -0.34 -29.24 27.26
CA ARG A 19 -0.09 -30.54 26.59
C ARG A 19 0.96 -30.41 25.45
N LYS A 20 1.37 -29.20 25.10
CA LYS A 20 2.45 -28.97 24.16
C LYS A 20 3.78 -29.36 24.82
N LYS A 21 4.40 -30.41 24.30
CA LYS A 21 5.76 -30.80 24.74
C LYS A 21 6.69 -29.61 24.39
N PRO A 22 7.43 -29.05 25.37
CA PRO A 22 8.33 -27.90 25.15
C PRO A 22 9.45 -28.24 24.16
N VAL A 23 9.85 -29.51 24.08
CA VAL A 23 10.83 -30.03 23.13
C VAL A 23 10.23 -31.22 22.40
N LEU A 24 10.08 -31.10 21.07
CA LEU A 24 9.64 -32.21 20.23
C LEU A 24 10.81 -33.20 20.03
N ARG A 25 10.55 -34.50 20.10
CA ARG A 25 11.57 -35.56 19.89
C ARG A 25 12.31 -35.43 18.54
N ASN A 26 11.66 -34.85 17.53
CA ASN A 26 12.20 -34.68 16.20
C ASN A 26 12.62 -33.21 15.92
N ARG A 27 12.86 -32.39 16.96
CA ARG A 27 13.38 -31.06 16.80
C ARG A 27 14.81 -31.15 16.28
N VAL A 28 15.11 -30.36 15.24
CA VAL A 28 16.49 -30.26 14.74
C VAL A 28 17.40 -29.61 15.80
N GLU A 29 18.67 -29.90 15.73
CA GLU A 29 19.68 -29.34 16.62
C GLU A 29 19.74 -27.81 16.45
N GLU A 30 20.10 -27.10 17.51
CA GLU A 30 20.04 -25.65 17.60
C GLU A 30 20.87 -24.97 16.50
N HIS A 31 22.10 -25.47 16.25
CA HIS A 31 22.96 -24.94 15.21
C HIS A 31 22.38 -25.06 13.79
N ILE A 32 21.56 -26.08 13.51
CA ILE A 32 20.82 -26.22 12.23
C ILE A 32 19.67 -25.23 12.17
N GLU A 33 18.95 -25.03 13.30
CA GLU A 33 17.86 -24.04 13.39
C GLU A 33 18.38 -22.62 13.16
N GLU A 34 19.51 -22.25 13.78
CA GLU A 34 20.19 -20.97 13.57
C GLU A 34 20.63 -20.77 12.10
N ALA A 35 21.22 -21.82 11.49
CA ALA A 35 21.61 -21.77 10.08
C ALA A 35 20.40 -21.58 9.14
N VAL A 36 19.25 -22.19 9.45
CA VAL A 36 18.00 -21.98 8.70
C VAL A 36 17.49 -20.57 8.84
N ILE A 37 17.50 -20.01 10.06
CA ILE A 37 17.07 -18.63 10.33
C ILE A 37 17.98 -17.65 9.59
N LYS A 38 19.30 -17.80 9.75
CA LYS A 38 20.29 -16.96 9.08
C LYS A 38 20.12 -16.98 7.56
N LEU A 39 19.98 -18.16 6.96
CA LEU A 39 19.81 -18.25 5.50
C LEU A 39 18.46 -17.68 5.05
N ALA A 40 17.40 -17.71 5.87
CA ALA A 40 16.11 -17.12 5.58
C ALA A 40 16.14 -15.58 5.63
N THR A 41 16.96 -14.99 6.50
CA THR A 41 17.17 -13.54 6.59
C THR A 41 18.15 -13.03 5.54
N ASP A 42 19.24 -13.76 5.30
CA ASP A 42 20.23 -13.40 4.28
C ASP A 42 19.66 -13.48 2.84
N ASN A 43 18.77 -14.45 2.60
CA ASN A 43 18.16 -14.72 1.29
C ASN A 43 16.66 -14.94 1.39
N PRO A 44 15.85 -13.89 1.68
CA PRO A 44 14.42 -14.01 1.93
C PRO A 44 13.61 -14.61 0.77
N SER A 45 14.13 -14.54 -0.46
CA SER A 45 13.48 -15.06 -1.67
C SER A 45 13.54 -16.59 -1.81
N LEU A 46 14.42 -17.26 -1.05
CA LEU A 46 14.57 -18.71 -1.15
C LEU A 46 13.37 -19.43 -0.52
N GLY A 47 12.80 -20.39 -1.26
CA GLY A 47 11.79 -21.31 -0.75
C GLY A 47 12.39 -22.44 0.09
N GLN A 48 11.56 -23.15 0.86
CA GLN A 48 11.98 -24.21 1.78
C GLN A 48 12.85 -25.31 1.13
N VAL A 49 12.58 -25.66 -0.13
CA VAL A 49 13.36 -26.67 -0.89
C VAL A 49 14.76 -26.15 -1.20
N ARG A 50 14.87 -24.90 -1.67
CA ARG A 50 16.18 -24.30 -1.96
C ARG A 50 17.01 -24.12 -0.70
N VAL A 51 16.41 -23.65 0.39
CA VAL A 51 17.11 -23.53 1.69
C VAL A 51 17.62 -24.90 2.17
N SER A 52 16.83 -25.96 2.08
CA SER A 52 17.26 -27.33 2.39
C SER A 52 18.48 -27.75 1.54
N ASN A 53 18.46 -27.44 0.23
CA ASN A 53 19.56 -27.78 -0.69
C ASN A 53 20.83 -26.96 -0.41
N GLU A 54 20.71 -25.65 -0.13
CA GLU A 54 21.85 -24.81 0.20
C GLU A 54 22.52 -25.23 1.52
N LEU A 55 21.71 -25.59 2.53
CA LEU A 55 22.24 -26.11 3.79
C LEU A 55 22.94 -27.46 3.59
N ARG A 56 22.40 -28.33 2.73
CA ARG A 56 23.04 -29.62 2.39
C ARG A 56 24.43 -29.44 1.77
N LYS A 57 24.60 -28.43 0.91
CA LYS A 57 25.93 -28.07 0.33
C LYS A 57 26.94 -27.68 1.42
N LYS A 58 26.46 -27.14 2.55
CA LYS A 58 27.27 -26.78 3.73
C LYS A 58 27.43 -27.92 4.74
N GLY A 59 26.97 -29.14 4.41
CA GLY A 59 27.02 -30.31 5.31
C GLY A 59 25.94 -30.34 6.38
N LEU A 60 24.95 -29.44 6.33
CA LEU A 60 23.82 -29.38 7.25
C LEU A 60 22.60 -30.07 6.64
N PHE A 61 22.11 -31.14 7.27
CA PHE A 61 21.02 -31.95 6.72
C PHE A 61 19.69 -31.64 7.40
N ILE A 62 18.79 -31.02 6.66
CA ILE A 62 17.42 -30.75 7.08
C ILE A 62 16.47 -30.95 5.90
N SER A 63 15.31 -31.57 6.14
CA SER A 63 14.28 -31.71 5.10
C SER A 63 13.57 -30.39 4.82
N PRO A 64 12.96 -30.20 3.63
CA PRO A 64 12.14 -29.01 3.35
C PRO A 64 11.01 -28.80 4.37
N GLY A 65 10.38 -29.88 4.84
CA GLY A 65 9.39 -29.84 5.93
C GLY A 65 9.97 -29.39 7.27
N GLY A 66 11.22 -29.78 7.57
CA GLY A 66 11.98 -29.30 8.73
C GLY A 66 12.25 -27.79 8.64
N VAL A 67 12.69 -27.30 7.49
CA VAL A 67 12.87 -25.86 7.25
C VAL A 67 11.57 -25.09 7.49
N ARG A 68 10.44 -25.59 6.96
CA ARG A 68 9.13 -24.97 7.21
C ARG A 68 8.77 -24.95 8.70
N SER A 69 9.06 -26.02 9.42
CA SER A 69 8.78 -26.10 10.86
C SER A 69 9.61 -25.10 11.67
N VAL A 70 10.89 -24.89 11.30
CA VAL A 70 11.74 -23.85 11.87
C VAL A 70 11.15 -22.47 11.57
N TRP A 71 10.77 -22.20 10.33
CA TRP A 71 10.17 -20.92 9.94
C TRP A 71 8.88 -20.61 10.70
N LEU A 72 7.99 -21.59 10.88
CA LEU A 72 6.75 -21.42 11.65
C LEU A 72 7.01 -21.06 13.11
N ARG A 73 8.05 -21.63 13.73
CA ARG A 73 8.41 -21.32 15.13
C ARG A 73 8.99 -19.91 15.28
N ASN A 74 9.67 -19.43 14.24
CA ASN A 74 10.40 -18.15 14.26
C ASN A 74 9.69 -17.03 13.46
N ASP A 75 8.42 -17.21 13.11
CA ASP A 75 7.60 -16.24 12.36
C ASP A 75 8.19 -15.85 11.00
N LEU A 76 8.80 -16.83 10.27
CA LEU A 76 9.49 -16.64 8.99
C LEU A 76 8.83 -17.40 7.82
N GLU A 77 7.64 -17.96 7.99
CA GLU A 77 7.03 -18.90 7.03
C GLU A 77 6.68 -18.25 5.68
N THR A 78 6.44 -16.94 5.65
CA THR A 78 6.14 -16.21 4.40
C THR A 78 7.30 -15.32 3.96
N PHE A 79 7.37 -15.05 2.67
CA PHE A 79 8.35 -14.11 2.11
C PHE A 79 8.27 -12.72 2.79
N LYS A 80 7.04 -12.21 3.03
CA LYS A 80 6.79 -10.93 3.70
C LYS A 80 7.38 -10.88 5.12
N LYS A 81 7.22 -11.97 5.89
CA LYS A 81 7.76 -12.06 7.25
C LYS A 81 9.29 -12.11 7.27
N ARG A 82 9.90 -12.85 6.35
CA ARG A 82 11.37 -12.90 6.21
C ARG A 82 11.95 -11.54 5.82
N LEU A 83 11.28 -10.80 4.92
CA LEU A 83 11.68 -9.43 4.59
C LEU A 83 11.57 -8.48 5.79
N LYS A 84 10.49 -8.59 6.57
CA LYS A 84 10.33 -7.78 7.79
C LYS A 84 11.42 -8.08 8.82
N ALA A 85 11.79 -9.35 8.99
CA ALA A 85 12.89 -9.74 9.86
C ALA A 85 14.23 -9.15 9.36
N LEU A 86 14.51 -9.18 8.06
CA LEU A 86 15.66 -8.53 7.46
C LEU A 86 15.66 -7.01 7.71
N GLU A 87 14.54 -6.32 7.48
CA GLU A 87 14.40 -4.88 7.72
C GLU A 87 14.71 -4.52 9.19
N THR A 88 14.26 -5.35 10.12
CA THR A 88 14.53 -5.17 11.56
C THR A 88 16.02 -5.29 11.90
N ILE A 89 16.70 -6.28 11.31
CA ILE A 89 18.15 -6.48 11.50
C ILE A 89 18.93 -5.30 10.93
N ILE A 90 18.57 -4.83 9.74
CA ILE A 90 19.20 -3.67 9.09
C ILE A 90 19.05 -2.40 9.95
N ALA A 91 17.86 -2.18 10.50
CA ALA A 91 17.57 -1.02 11.34
C ALA A 91 18.36 -1.03 12.66
N GLN A 92 18.70 -2.23 13.18
CA GLN A 92 19.45 -2.39 14.42
C GLN A 92 20.97 -2.31 14.24
N ASP A 93 21.50 -2.86 13.16
CA ASP A 93 22.94 -3.11 13.01
C ASP A 93 23.64 -2.22 11.96
N GLY A 94 22.91 -1.40 11.19
CA GLY A 94 23.48 -0.57 10.12
C GLY A 94 24.22 -1.38 9.02
N ILE A 95 23.76 -2.58 8.75
CA ILE A 95 24.44 -3.57 7.90
C ILE A 95 24.35 -3.17 6.42
N ILE A 96 25.46 -3.34 5.70
CA ILE A 96 25.51 -3.23 4.24
C ILE A 96 24.72 -4.39 3.62
N LEU A 97 23.67 -4.05 2.86
CA LEU A 97 22.82 -5.03 2.18
C LEU A 97 23.58 -5.79 1.10
N THR A 98 23.38 -7.09 1.03
CA THR A 98 23.83 -7.87 -0.13
C THR A 98 22.95 -7.60 -1.36
N GLU A 99 23.48 -7.81 -2.58
CA GLU A 99 22.69 -7.65 -3.81
C GLU A 99 21.38 -8.45 -3.80
N ASN A 100 21.39 -9.66 -3.24
CA ASN A 100 20.19 -10.48 -3.12
C ASN A 100 19.15 -9.88 -2.16
N GLN A 101 19.60 -9.21 -1.10
CA GLN A 101 18.71 -8.53 -0.14
C GLN A 101 18.12 -7.27 -0.76
N ILE A 102 18.92 -6.49 -1.50
CA ILE A 102 18.45 -5.33 -2.26
C ILE A 102 17.40 -5.76 -3.28
N ALA A 103 17.69 -6.77 -4.09
CA ALA A 103 16.74 -7.31 -5.08
C ALA A 103 15.43 -7.84 -4.44
N ALA A 104 15.50 -8.40 -3.21
CA ALA A 104 14.33 -8.86 -2.48
C ALA A 104 13.47 -7.68 -1.97
N LEU A 105 14.11 -6.59 -1.51
CA LEU A 105 13.41 -5.36 -1.10
C LEU A 105 12.78 -4.64 -2.29
N GLU A 106 13.49 -4.56 -3.43
CA GLU A 106 12.94 -4.00 -4.66
C GLU A 106 11.74 -4.80 -5.17
N ARG A 107 11.81 -6.15 -5.15
CA ARG A 107 10.65 -6.99 -5.48
C ARG A 107 9.47 -6.74 -4.55
N LYS A 108 9.72 -6.56 -3.24
CA LYS A 108 8.66 -6.21 -2.28
C LYS A 108 7.99 -4.89 -2.62
N LYS A 109 8.78 -3.84 -2.94
CA LYS A 109 8.23 -2.56 -3.39
C LYS A 109 7.36 -2.73 -4.63
N VAL A 110 7.86 -3.44 -5.63
CA VAL A 110 7.11 -3.73 -6.86
C VAL A 110 5.84 -4.55 -6.59
N GLU A 111 5.88 -5.54 -5.69
CA GLU A 111 4.68 -6.32 -5.32
C GLU A 111 3.66 -5.50 -4.52
N GLN A 112 4.10 -4.60 -3.67
CA GLN A 112 3.22 -3.68 -2.94
C GLN A 112 2.55 -2.69 -3.89
N GLU A 113 3.31 -2.14 -4.84
CA GLU A 113 2.79 -1.30 -5.91
C GLU A 113 1.77 -2.05 -6.80
N VAL A 114 1.96 -3.36 -7.00
CA VAL A 114 1.03 -4.24 -7.76
C VAL A 114 -0.25 -4.52 -7.01
N LYS A 115 -0.19 -4.68 -5.68
CA LYS A 115 -1.35 -5.04 -4.83
C LYS A 115 -2.18 -3.84 -4.41
N GLY A 116 -1.77 -2.61 -4.77
CA GLY A 116 -2.46 -1.38 -4.36
C GLY A 116 -2.34 -1.10 -2.85
N GLU A 117 -1.52 -1.85 -2.13
CA GLU A 117 -1.13 -1.58 -0.75
C GLU A 117 0.18 -0.79 -0.75
N ILE A 118 0.12 0.46 -1.23
CA ILE A 118 1.26 1.37 -1.07
C ILE A 118 1.23 1.85 0.38
N GLU A 119 2.22 1.43 1.16
CA GLU A 119 2.43 1.95 2.50
C GLU A 119 2.83 3.42 2.35
N THR A 120 1.99 4.32 2.86
CA THR A 120 2.25 5.75 2.88
C THR A 120 2.64 6.17 4.29
N TYR A 121 3.67 6.99 4.41
CA TYR A 121 4.30 7.26 5.71
C TYR A 121 3.88 8.59 6.32
N HIS A 122 3.48 9.56 5.50
CA HIS A 122 3.08 10.90 5.92
C HIS A 122 2.18 11.55 4.86
N PRO A 123 1.45 12.64 5.19
CA PRO A 123 0.72 13.42 4.19
C PRO A 123 1.66 13.91 3.09
N GLY A 124 1.19 13.94 1.85
CA GLY A 124 1.99 14.36 0.69
C GLY A 124 2.95 13.30 0.14
N TYR A 125 3.12 12.15 0.80
CA TYR A 125 3.98 11.08 0.29
C TYR A 125 3.50 10.53 -1.05
N LEU A 126 2.19 10.29 -1.18
CA LEU A 126 1.55 9.81 -2.39
C LEU A 126 0.12 10.34 -2.48
N GLY A 127 -0.17 11.09 -3.53
CA GLY A 127 -1.51 11.39 -3.97
C GLY A 127 -2.01 10.39 -5.02
N ALA A 128 -3.30 10.14 -5.06
CA ALA A 128 -3.95 9.43 -6.17
C ALA A 128 -4.85 10.38 -6.92
N GLN A 129 -4.73 10.44 -8.25
CA GLN A 129 -5.57 11.29 -9.09
C GLN A 129 -6.32 10.46 -10.13
N ASP A 130 -7.59 10.79 -10.33
CA ASP A 130 -8.46 10.11 -11.28
C ASP A 130 -9.57 11.03 -11.80
N THR A 131 -10.09 10.72 -12.99
CA THR A 131 -11.20 11.43 -13.62
C THR A 131 -12.48 10.62 -13.53
N TYR A 132 -13.49 11.16 -12.85
CA TYR A 132 -14.80 10.55 -12.72
C TYR A 132 -15.83 11.22 -13.64
N TYR A 133 -16.54 10.45 -14.45
CA TYR A 133 -17.65 10.96 -15.25
C TYR A 133 -18.92 11.02 -14.38
N VAL A 134 -19.35 12.22 -14.04
CA VAL A 134 -20.54 12.45 -13.20
C VAL A 134 -21.83 12.21 -13.98
N GLY A 135 -21.89 12.63 -15.23
CA GLY A 135 -23.07 12.52 -16.07
C GLY A 135 -23.23 13.68 -17.05
N SER A 136 -24.41 13.80 -17.64
CA SER A 136 -24.78 14.92 -18.50
C SER A 136 -26.05 15.56 -17.97
N ILE A 137 -25.99 16.87 -17.75
CA ILE A 137 -27.11 17.67 -17.24
C ILE A 137 -27.64 18.55 -18.36
N LYS A 138 -28.96 18.58 -18.56
CA LYS A 138 -29.61 19.41 -19.57
C LYS A 138 -29.29 20.88 -19.30
N GLY A 139 -28.76 21.58 -20.32
CA GLY A 139 -28.36 22.98 -20.22
C GLY A 139 -26.95 23.22 -19.71
N VAL A 140 -26.29 22.25 -19.04
CA VAL A 140 -24.91 22.33 -18.57
C VAL A 140 -23.97 21.51 -19.46
N GLY A 141 -24.39 20.35 -19.93
CA GLY A 141 -23.58 19.44 -20.74
C GLY A 141 -22.99 18.29 -19.95
N ARG A 142 -21.90 17.73 -20.46
CA ARG A 142 -21.15 16.65 -19.79
C ARG A 142 -20.35 17.23 -18.63
N ILE A 143 -20.32 16.49 -17.52
CA ILE A 143 -19.60 16.89 -16.31
C ILE A 143 -18.59 15.80 -15.95
N TYR A 144 -17.35 16.21 -15.82
CA TYR A 144 -16.24 15.38 -15.35
C TYR A 144 -15.71 15.97 -14.04
N GLN A 145 -15.49 15.12 -13.07
CA GLN A 145 -14.87 15.46 -11.80
C GLN A 145 -13.42 15.00 -11.83
N GLN A 146 -12.50 15.94 -11.69
CA GLN A 146 -11.12 15.63 -11.32
C GLN A 146 -11.06 15.42 -9.81
N THR A 147 -10.47 14.30 -9.41
CA THR A 147 -10.37 13.87 -8.04
C THR A 147 -8.91 13.70 -7.69
N PHE A 148 -8.46 14.35 -6.63
CA PHE A 148 -7.17 14.07 -5.99
C PHE A 148 -7.42 13.63 -4.55
N ILE A 149 -6.75 12.56 -4.12
CA ILE A 149 -6.84 12.02 -2.75
C ILE A 149 -5.43 11.77 -2.23
N ASP A 150 -5.10 12.35 -1.08
CA ASP A 150 -3.91 11.95 -0.33
C ASP A 150 -4.11 10.55 0.24
N THR A 151 -3.20 9.64 -0.07
CA THR A 151 -3.36 8.24 0.32
C THR A 151 -3.10 7.98 1.81
N TYR A 152 -2.46 8.92 2.52
CA TYR A 152 -2.22 8.86 3.96
C TYR A 152 -3.35 9.55 4.75
N SER A 153 -3.52 10.86 4.59
CA SER A 153 -4.50 11.67 5.33
C SER A 153 -5.94 11.44 4.91
N LYS A 154 -6.16 10.93 3.68
CA LYS A 154 -7.47 10.82 3.00
C LYS A 154 -8.12 12.16 2.65
N THR A 155 -7.39 13.26 2.79
CA THR A 155 -7.83 14.57 2.33
C THR A 155 -8.08 14.55 0.83
N VAL A 156 -9.17 15.14 0.39
CA VAL A 156 -9.59 15.14 -1.00
C VAL A 156 -9.67 16.55 -1.56
N HIS A 157 -9.36 16.68 -2.85
CA HIS A 157 -9.56 17.89 -3.64
C HIS A 157 -10.32 17.52 -4.90
N LEU A 158 -11.41 18.26 -5.18
CA LEU A 158 -12.31 17.99 -6.30
C LEU A 158 -12.49 19.25 -7.14
N LYS A 159 -12.46 19.10 -8.46
CA LYS A 159 -12.84 20.18 -9.38
C LYS A 159 -13.62 19.64 -10.56
N LEU A 160 -14.65 20.37 -10.97
CA LEU A 160 -15.55 19.97 -12.05
C LEU A 160 -15.17 20.66 -13.35
N TYR A 161 -15.34 19.93 -14.47
CA TYR A 161 -15.05 20.39 -15.81
C TYR A 161 -16.05 19.86 -16.82
N ASP A 162 -16.15 20.57 -17.94
CA ASP A 162 -16.96 20.19 -19.10
C ASP A 162 -16.24 19.21 -20.03
N ARG A 163 -14.96 18.98 -19.80
CA ARG A 163 -14.07 18.17 -20.66
C ARG A 163 -13.08 17.34 -19.83
N LYS A 164 -12.48 16.35 -20.52
CA LYS A 164 -11.46 15.48 -19.98
C LYS A 164 -10.23 15.54 -20.88
N ASN A 165 -9.13 16.15 -20.41
CA ASN A 165 -7.85 16.23 -21.11
C ASN A 165 -6.70 16.46 -20.11
N ALA A 166 -5.46 16.48 -20.61
CA ALA A 166 -4.26 16.65 -19.80
C ALA A 166 -4.19 18.03 -19.11
N LEU A 167 -4.64 19.08 -19.79
CA LEU A 167 -4.64 20.44 -19.23
C LEU A 167 -5.54 20.55 -18.00
N VAL A 168 -6.74 19.96 -18.07
CA VAL A 168 -7.72 19.93 -16.96
C VAL A 168 -7.19 19.15 -15.77
N ALA A 169 -6.49 18.04 -16.02
CA ALA A 169 -5.86 17.25 -14.96
C ALA A 169 -4.75 18.05 -14.25
N ALA A 170 -3.93 18.79 -15.00
CA ALA A 170 -2.90 19.67 -14.44
C ALA A 170 -3.49 20.89 -13.72
N ASP A 171 -4.55 21.49 -14.27
CA ASP A 171 -5.24 22.64 -13.68
C ASP A 171 -5.81 22.31 -12.28
N THR A 172 -6.33 21.13 -12.08
CA THR A 172 -6.78 20.69 -10.74
C THR A 172 -5.65 20.68 -9.72
N LEU A 173 -4.47 20.22 -10.10
CA LEU A 173 -3.28 20.25 -9.23
C LEU A 173 -2.87 21.68 -8.93
N ASN A 174 -2.74 22.50 -9.94
CA ASN A 174 -2.30 23.89 -9.83
C ASN A 174 -3.27 24.76 -9.00
N ASP A 175 -4.59 24.57 -9.17
CA ASP A 175 -5.62 25.41 -8.54
C ASP A 175 -6.00 24.95 -7.12
N ARG A 176 -5.98 23.67 -6.85
CA ARG A 176 -6.53 23.11 -5.61
C ARG A 176 -5.50 22.39 -4.75
N VAL A 177 -4.64 21.60 -5.39
CA VAL A 177 -3.77 20.66 -4.64
C VAL A 177 -2.49 21.35 -4.19
N ILE A 178 -1.70 21.88 -5.12
CA ILE A 178 -0.42 22.51 -4.81
C ILE A 178 -0.56 23.64 -3.78
N PRO A 179 -1.51 24.61 -3.93
CA PRO A 179 -1.69 25.68 -2.94
C PRO A 179 -2.05 25.17 -1.54
N PHE A 180 -2.75 24.03 -1.45
CA PHE A 180 -3.05 23.41 -0.15
C PHE A 180 -1.77 22.87 0.50
N TYR A 181 -0.95 22.12 -0.22
CA TYR A 181 0.29 21.55 0.31
C TYR A 181 1.32 22.62 0.66
N GLU A 182 1.45 23.66 -0.15
CA GLU A 182 2.30 24.82 0.13
C GLU A 182 1.87 25.56 1.40
N LYS A 183 0.58 25.79 1.57
CA LYS A 183 0.02 26.46 2.77
C LYS A 183 0.40 25.75 4.07
N TYR A 184 0.50 24.43 4.03
CA TYR A 184 0.86 23.62 5.22
C TYR A 184 2.33 23.20 5.25
N GLU A 185 3.15 23.71 4.30
CA GLU A 185 4.58 23.37 4.17
C GLU A 185 4.83 21.84 4.07
N ILE A 186 3.93 21.13 3.42
CA ILE A 186 4.02 19.69 3.22
C ILE A 186 4.46 19.42 1.78
N PRO A 187 5.57 18.72 1.53
CA PRO A 187 5.98 18.37 0.17
C PRO A 187 5.05 17.29 -0.42
N LEU A 188 4.56 17.50 -1.63
CA LEU A 188 3.86 16.48 -2.41
C LEU A 188 4.88 15.74 -3.28
N LEU A 189 5.25 14.51 -2.89
CA LEU A 189 6.37 13.80 -3.50
C LEU A 189 6.00 13.01 -4.75
N ARG A 190 4.79 12.42 -4.78
CA ARG A 190 4.41 11.49 -5.83
C ARG A 190 2.91 11.48 -6.09
N ILE A 191 2.52 11.30 -7.36
CA ILE A 191 1.13 11.13 -7.76
C ILE A 191 0.95 9.81 -8.52
N LEU A 192 -0.05 9.03 -8.12
CA LEU A 192 -0.51 7.82 -8.78
C LEU A 192 -1.71 8.13 -9.67
N THR A 193 -1.64 7.76 -10.95
CA THR A 193 -2.77 7.86 -11.88
C THR A 193 -2.99 6.54 -12.60
N ASP A 194 -4.11 6.43 -13.26
CA ASP A 194 -4.30 5.41 -14.29
C ASP A 194 -3.48 5.73 -15.55
N ARG A 195 -3.71 4.99 -16.65
CA ARG A 195 -3.07 5.22 -17.94
C ARG A 195 -3.98 5.96 -18.92
N GLY A 196 -4.95 6.70 -18.42
CA GLY A 196 -5.82 7.54 -19.24
C GLY A 196 -5.01 8.54 -20.09
N THR A 197 -5.56 8.93 -21.23
CA THR A 197 -4.90 9.88 -22.14
C THR A 197 -4.74 11.27 -21.54
N GLU A 198 -5.49 11.59 -20.48
CA GLU A 198 -5.35 12.81 -19.70
C GLU A 198 -4.12 12.83 -18.79
N TYR A 199 -3.56 11.66 -18.47
CA TYR A 199 -2.39 11.52 -17.60
C TYR A 199 -1.15 11.02 -18.35
N CYS A 200 -1.34 10.36 -19.48
CA CYS A 200 -0.28 9.67 -20.20
C CYS A 200 -0.33 9.93 -21.70
N GLY A 201 0.78 10.41 -22.24
CA GLY A 201 0.99 10.62 -23.68
C GLY A 201 2.45 10.55 -24.08
N ALA A 202 2.81 11.13 -25.21
CA ALA A 202 4.23 11.31 -25.58
C ALA A 202 4.89 12.25 -24.58
N ARG A 203 5.89 11.76 -23.85
CA ARG A 203 6.47 12.40 -22.66
C ARG A 203 6.96 13.83 -22.91
N GLU A 204 7.42 14.11 -24.13
CA GLU A 204 7.99 15.41 -24.50
C GLU A 204 6.94 16.49 -24.76
N HIS A 205 5.66 16.13 -24.88
CA HIS A 205 4.59 17.06 -25.29
C HIS A 205 3.29 16.89 -24.50
N HIS A 206 3.32 16.11 -23.40
CA HIS A 206 2.10 15.86 -22.63
C HIS A 206 2.01 16.83 -21.46
N GLU A 207 1.09 17.77 -21.49
CA GLU A 207 0.95 18.90 -20.57
C GLU A 207 0.94 18.49 -19.11
N TYR A 208 0.23 17.41 -18.75
CA TYR A 208 0.19 16.90 -17.38
C TYR A 208 1.55 16.40 -16.89
N GLN A 209 2.26 15.66 -17.73
CA GLN A 209 3.59 15.13 -17.37
C GLN A 209 4.65 16.22 -17.29
N LEU A 210 4.56 17.24 -18.15
CA LEU A 210 5.40 18.42 -18.10
C LEU A 210 5.14 19.23 -16.83
N TYR A 211 3.87 19.40 -16.45
CA TYR A 211 3.50 20.07 -15.21
C TYR A 211 4.08 19.38 -13.99
N LEU A 212 3.93 18.05 -13.86
CA LEU A 212 4.52 17.31 -12.74
C LEU A 212 6.04 17.40 -12.68
N ALA A 213 6.70 17.43 -13.84
CA ALA A 213 8.15 17.60 -13.91
C ALA A 213 8.61 19.00 -13.48
N LEU A 214 7.81 20.05 -13.74
CA LEU A 214 8.09 21.41 -13.27
C LEU A 214 7.93 21.54 -11.75
N GLU A 215 6.96 20.84 -11.17
CA GLU A 215 6.69 20.83 -9.72
C GLU A 215 7.56 19.81 -8.94
N ASP A 216 8.49 19.12 -9.61
CA ASP A 216 9.36 18.07 -9.03
C ASP A 216 8.56 16.92 -8.37
N ILE A 217 7.42 16.57 -8.97
CA ILE A 217 6.54 15.52 -8.49
C ILE A 217 6.72 14.24 -9.31
N ASP A 218 7.02 13.13 -8.65
CA ASP A 218 7.12 11.83 -9.28
C ASP A 218 5.78 11.32 -9.82
N HIS A 219 5.74 10.90 -11.08
CA HIS A 219 4.56 10.30 -11.69
C HIS A 219 4.61 8.78 -11.68
N THR A 220 3.77 8.16 -10.87
CA THR A 220 3.57 6.70 -10.82
C THR A 220 2.29 6.34 -11.60
N LYS A 221 2.37 5.30 -12.44
CA LYS A 221 1.24 4.83 -13.25
C LYS A 221 0.81 3.45 -12.79
N THR A 222 -0.51 3.23 -12.73
CA THR A 222 -1.05 1.89 -12.46
C THR A 222 -0.61 0.89 -13.54
N LYS A 223 -0.43 -0.38 -13.16
CA LYS A 223 -0.14 -1.42 -14.17
C LYS A 223 -1.34 -1.64 -15.09
N ALA A 224 -1.05 -1.85 -16.37
CA ALA A 224 -2.09 -2.24 -17.33
C ALA A 224 -2.81 -3.51 -16.84
N ARG A 225 -4.14 -3.50 -16.85
CA ARG A 225 -5.01 -4.61 -16.42
C ARG A 225 -4.98 -4.94 -14.91
N SER A 226 -4.56 -4.01 -14.05
CA SER A 226 -4.64 -4.17 -12.59
C SER A 226 -5.55 -3.09 -12.00
N PRO A 227 -6.88 -3.26 -12.00
CA PRO A 227 -7.83 -2.25 -11.52
C PRO A 227 -7.68 -1.95 -10.02
N GLN A 228 -7.04 -2.84 -9.27
CA GLN A 228 -6.87 -2.70 -7.81
C GLN A 228 -5.96 -1.55 -7.38
N THR A 229 -5.11 -1.03 -8.28
CA THR A 229 -4.13 0.01 -7.94
C THR A 229 -4.75 1.40 -7.79
N ASN A 230 -5.92 1.68 -8.35
CA ASN A 230 -6.67 2.94 -8.17
C ASN A 230 -7.91 2.80 -7.26
N GLY A 231 -7.97 1.74 -6.48
CA GLY A 231 -9.12 1.42 -5.61
C GLY A 231 -9.46 2.49 -4.58
N ILE A 232 -8.54 3.41 -4.27
CA ILE A 232 -8.82 4.54 -3.38
C ILE A 232 -9.73 5.56 -4.06
N CYS A 233 -9.43 5.96 -5.30
CA CYS A 233 -10.27 6.87 -6.07
C CYS A 233 -11.63 6.25 -6.40
N GLU A 234 -11.65 4.98 -6.82
CA GLU A 234 -12.92 4.26 -7.11
C GLU A 234 -13.84 4.19 -5.89
N ARG A 235 -13.28 3.91 -4.71
CA ARG A 235 -14.04 3.88 -3.46
C ARG A 235 -14.58 5.26 -3.11
N PHE A 236 -13.76 6.28 -3.27
CA PHE A 236 -14.16 7.67 -3.04
C PHE A 236 -15.23 8.12 -4.04
N HIS A 237 -15.10 7.77 -5.33
CA HIS A 237 -16.14 8.08 -6.33
C HIS A 237 -17.50 7.49 -5.95
N ARG A 238 -17.53 6.32 -5.35
CA ARG A 238 -18.76 5.72 -4.82
C ARG A 238 -19.33 6.52 -3.63
N THR A 239 -18.44 7.03 -2.77
CA THR A 239 -18.83 7.87 -1.63
C THR A 239 -19.44 9.18 -2.12
N VAL A 240 -18.75 9.94 -2.98
CA VAL A 240 -19.27 11.21 -3.49
C VAL A 240 -20.54 11.02 -4.33
N GLN A 241 -20.65 9.91 -5.06
CA GLN A 241 -21.87 9.56 -5.79
C GLN A 241 -23.08 9.40 -4.86
N ASN A 242 -22.91 8.70 -3.75
CA ASN A 242 -24.00 8.39 -2.83
C ASN A 242 -24.31 9.55 -1.89
N GLU A 243 -23.31 10.21 -1.36
CA GLU A 243 -23.47 11.23 -0.30
C GLU A 243 -23.69 12.64 -0.84
N PHE A 244 -23.17 12.94 -2.03
CA PHE A 244 -23.35 14.24 -2.65
C PHE A 244 -24.25 14.19 -3.87
N TYR A 245 -23.85 13.59 -4.99
CA TYR A 245 -24.58 13.71 -6.26
C TYR A 245 -26.00 13.14 -6.20
N ALA A 246 -26.18 11.96 -5.60
CA ALA A 246 -27.50 11.33 -5.50
C ALA A 246 -28.50 12.18 -4.70
N ILE A 247 -28.02 12.99 -3.78
CA ILE A 247 -28.84 13.88 -2.95
C ILE A 247 -29.01 15.23 -3.64
N ALA A 248 -27.93 15.84 -4.07
CA ALA A 248 -27.90 17.19 -4.66
C ALA A 248 -28.82 17.29 -5.88
N PHE A 249 -28.72 16.34 -6.81
CA PHE A 249 -29.54 16.34 -8.03
C PHE A 249 -31.03 16.04 -7.81
N ARG A 250 -31.42 15.59 -6.62
CA ARG A 250 -32.82 15.43 -6.22
C ARG A 250 -33.36 16.67 -5.53
N LYS A 251 -32.50 17.43 -4.86
CA LYS A 251 -32.91 18.62 -4.09
C LYS A 251 -32.89 19.91 -4.89
N LYS A 252 -32.01 20.00 -5.90
CA LYS A 252 -31.76 21.26 -6.64
C LYS A 252 -31.59 21.00 -8.13
N ILE A 253 -32.15 21.88 -8.94
CA ILE A 253 -31.91 21.91 -10.38
C ILE A 253 -30.75 22.86 -10.62
N TYR A 254 -29.68 22.34 -11.18
CA TYR A 254 -28.48 23.10 -11.51
C TYR A 254 -28.56 23.62 -12.95
N THR A 255 -28.19 24.86 -13.14
CA THR A 255 -28.20 25.54 -14.44
C THR A 255 -26.79 25.88 -14.94
N SER A 256 -25.79 25.76 -14.08
CA SER A 256 -24.37 25.96 -14.45
C SER A 256 -23.46 25.02 -13.67
N LEU A 257 -22.22 24.86 -14.17
CA LEU A 257 -21.19 24.04 -13.54
C LEU A 257 -20.73 24.64 -12.21
N GLU A 258 -20.65 25.97 -12.15
CA GLU A 258 -20.21 26.73 -10.97
C GLU A 258 -21.14 26.47 -9.77
N GLN A 259 -22.45 26.42 -10.00
CA GLN A 259 -23.42 26.13 -8.92
C GLN A 259 -23.21 24.73 -8.32
N ILE A 260 -22.87 23.74 -9.16
CA ILE A 260 -22.55 22.39 -8.69
C ILE A 260 -21.23 22.41 -7.93
N GLN A 261 -20.23 23.14 -8.43
CA GLN A 261 -18.92 23.28 -7.80
C GLN A 261 -19.02 23.91 -6.41
N GLU A 262 -19.78 24.97 -6.25
CA GLU A 262 -19.98 25.63 -4.94
C GLU A 262 -20.62 24.69 -3.90
N ASP A 263 -21.60 23.89 -4.30
CA ASP A 263 -22.24 22.93 -3.42
C ASP A 263 -21.30 21.75 -3.11
N LEU A 264 -20.50 21.32 -4.11
CA LEU A 264 -19.49 20.29 -3.96
C LEU A 264 -18.34 20.74 -3.03
N ASP A 265 -17.89 21.98 -3.17
CA ASP A 265 -16.82 22.54 -2.32
C ASP A 265 -17.25 22.53 -0.84
N ARG A 266 -18.49 22.92 -0.53
CA ARG A 266 -19.03 22.85 0.84
C ARG A 266 -19.05 21.41 1.37
N TRP A 267 -19.46 20.46 0.54
CA TRP A 267 -19.45 19.04 0.93
C TRP A 267 -18.02 18.52 1.12
N VAL A 268 -17.07 18.92 0.29
CA VAL A 268 -15.65 18.55 0.43
C VAL A 268 -15.05 19.09 1.74
N ASP A 269 -15.40 20.35 2.08
CA ASP A 269 -14.96 20.93 3.35
C ASP A 269 -15.49 20.15 4.56
N GLU A 270 -16.76 19.72 4.52
CA GLU A 270 -17.34 18.85 5.57
C GLU A 270 -16.71 17.45 5.57
N TYR A 271 -16.33 16.91 4.42
CA TYR A 271 -15.71 15.59 4.30
C TYR A 271 -14.26 15.59 4.84
N ASN A 272 -13.52 16.68 4.65
CA ASN A 272 -12.11 16.80 5.05
C ASN A 272 -11.94 17.17 6.54
N ASN A 273 -12.98 17.66 7.23
CA ASN A 273 -12.98 18.03 8.66
C ASN A 273 -13.61 16.94 9.52
#